data_a7e7521c9f7474e9a36b4f68fbf418eb
#
_entry.id   a7e7521c9f7474e9a36b4f68fbf418eb
#
_cell.length_a   1.000
_cell.length_b   1.000
_cell.length_c   1.000
_cell.angle_alpha   90.00
_cell.angle_beta   90.00
_cell.angle_gamma   90.00
#
_symmetry.space_group_name_H-M   'P 1'
#
loop_
_entity.id
_entity.type
_entity.pdbx_description
1 polymer ?
#
loop_
_entity_poly.entity_id
_entity_poly.type
_entity_poly.pdbx_seq_one_letter_code
_entity_poly.pdbx_strand_id
1 'polypeptide(L)'
;MNPEEIARGMNGLLQSASPGRMEALLPSPMIQNHAAFLHLLSDGALACAWFGGTLEGKSDISIFASVLPKDATQWGPPQRLSFDPAHSEQNPVLFTAPDGRLWLFHTSQPSGNQDECRIRMAEIRRDASDPLALTTTEGRYLDLPRGCFIRAPLVVRGDGAWMLPIFRCVQRPGQKWNGSHDTAAIGISLDQGETWQLEELERSIGCVHMSPVSLGDGRLTALFRRRQADWVYRTESLDEGRTWSAPEASDVPNNNSSIAALRLADGRIAMICNPVSAADTAERRTSLYDEIGENDSRPDADPTGGCVPIWGVRRAPVALCLSEDGGKTFPVRLLIEDGPGTCLSNDSTDGRNKEMSYPWLLEGPDGAVHLAYTYHRRAIKYVRLAPGWDHADQRRPS
;
A
#
# COMPACT_ATOMS: atom_id res chain seq x y z
N MET A 1 -10.27 -7.04 -19.70
CA MET A 1 -9.68 -8.41 -19.75
C MET A 1 -10.55 -9.35 -18.93
N ASN A 2 -10.86 -10.51 -19.48
CA ASN A 2 -11.51 -11.58 -18.73
C ASN A 2 -10.46 -12.35 -17.87
N PRO A 3 -10.87 -13.24 -16.94
CA PRO A 3 -9.93 -13.96 -16.07
C PRO A 3 -8.84 -14.76 -16.79
N GLU A 4 -9.18 -15.39 -17.91
CA GLU A 4 -8.21 -16.17 -18.71
C GLU A 4 -7.20 -15.28 -19.43
N GLU A 5 -7.63 -14.12 -19.92
CA GLU A 5 -6.74 -13.12 -20.53
C GLU A 5 -5.76 -12.58 -19.49
N ILE A 6 -6.23 -12.31 -18.26
CA ILE A 6 -5.36 -11.89 -17.15
C ILE A 6 -4.33 -13.00 -16.87
N ALA A 7 -4.77 -14.23 -16.68
CA ALA A 7 -3.87 -15.36 -16.38
C ALA A 7 -2.80 -15.56 -17.46
N ARG A 8 -3.18 -15.47 -18.76
CA ARG A 8 -2.22 -15.55 -19.87
C ARG A 8 -1.27 -14.36 -19.93
N GLY A 9 -1.74 -13.18 -19.52
CA GLY A 9 -0.95 -11.94 -19.47
C GLY A 9 0.03 -11.85 -18.30
N MET A 10 -0.08 -12.72 -17.29
CA MET A 10 0.79 -12.72 -16.11
C MET A 10 2.17 -13.34 -16.41
N ASN A 11 2.82 -12.85 -17.43
CA ASN A 11 4.15 -13.30 -17.89
C ASN A 11 5.26 -12.28 -17.62
N GLY A 12 4.93 -11.14 -17.05
CA GLY A 12 5.88 -10.09 -16.70
C GLY A 12 6.43 -9.27 -17.86
N LEU A 13 6.00 -9.56 -19.10
CA LEU A 13 6.51 -8.87 -20.29
C LEU A 13 5.95 -7.44 -20.37
N LEU A 14 6.84 -6.46 -20.49
CA LEU A 14 6.48 -5.07 -20.73
C LEU A 14 5.94 -4.89 -22.15
N GLN A 15 4.75 -4.37 -22.25
CA GLN A 15 4.07 -4.08 -23.50
C GLN A 15 3.73 -2.60 -23.60
N SER A 16 3.85 -2.02 -24.80
CA SER A 16 3.43 -0.65 -25.04
C SER A 16 1.91 -0.57 -25.07
N ALA A 17 1.35 0.21 -24.15
CA ALA A 17 -0.10 0.47 -24.07
C ALA A 17 -0.48 1.75 -24.85
N SER A 18 0.41 2.74 -24.85
CA SER A 18 0.30 3.99 -25.60
C SER A 18 1.68 4.66 -25.68
N PRO A 19 1.88 5.72 -26.48
CA PRO A 19 3.13 6.47 -26.48
C PRO A 19 3.52 6.91 -25.07
N GLY A 20 4.74 6.54 -24.65
CA GLY A 20 5.26 6.85 -23.31
C GLY A 20 4.72 5.99 -22.16
N ARG A 21 3.86 5.00 -22.42
CA ARG A 21 3.30 4.12 -21.39
C ARG A 21 3.57 2.66 -21.70
N MET A 22 4.27 1.99 -20.77
CA MET A 22 4.51 0.54 -20.80
C MET A 22 3.75 -0.12 -19.64
N GLU A 23 3.25 -1.33 -19.85
CA GLU A 23 2.50 -2.08 -18.85
C GLU A 23 2.93 -3.55 -18.81
N ALA A 24 2.80 -4.17 -17.64
CA ALA A 24 2.95 -5.61 -17.46
C ALA A 24 2.01 -6.12 -16.37
N LEU A 25 1.54 -7.35 -16.49
CA LEU A 25 1.01 -8.12 -15.37
C LEU A 25 2.14 -8.99 -14.82
N LEU A 26 2.44 -8.86 -13.53
CA LEU A 26 3.51 -9.60 -12.89
C LEU A 26 3.18 -11.09 -12.81
N PRO A 27 4.16 -11.97 -13.03
CA PRO A 27 3.94 -13.40 -12.86
C PRO A 27 3.67 -13.72 -11.40
N SER A 28 2.70 -14.58 -11.13
CA SER A 28 2.40 -15.07 -9.80
C SER A 28 1.82 -16.50 -9.87
N PRO A 29 2.20 -17.39 -8.95
CA PRO A 29 1.61 -18.72 -8.84
C PRO A 29 0.29 -18.70 -8.04
N MET A 30 -0.09 -17.54 -7.46
CA MET A 30 -1.20 -17.44 -6.52
C MET A 30 -2.49 -17.02 -7.21
N ILE A 31 -3.62 -17.49 -6.68
CA ILE A 31 -4.97 -17.15 -7.18
C ILE A 31 -5.29 -15.69 -6.90
N GLN A 32 -5.04 -15.25 -5.67
CA GLN A 32 -5.16 -13.84 -5.26
C GLN A 32 -3.80 -13.18 -5.11
N ASN A 33 -3.72 -11.92 -5.56
CA ASN A 33 -2.54 -11.08 -5.48
C ASN A 33 -2.95 -9.66 -5.08
N HIS A 34 -2.34 -9.11 -4.02
CA HIS A 34 -2.78 -7.83 -3.48
C HIS A 34 -1.66 -7.02 -2.84
N ALA A 35 -1.87 -5.69 -2.73
CA ALA A 35 -1.02 -4.75 -1.99
C ALA A 35 0.42 -4.65 -2.53
N ALA A 36 0.55 -4.26 -3.79
CA ALA A 36 1.84 -4.02 -4.44
C ALA A 36 2.68 -2.96 -3.73
N PHE A 37 3.99 -3.18 -3.68
CA PHE A 37 4.99 -2.26 -3.18
C PHE A 37 6.22 -2.27 -4.11
N LEU A 38 6.56 -1.13 -4.71
CA LEU A 38 7.74 -0.97 -5.56
C LEU A 38 8.92 -0.42 -4.75
N HIS A 39 10.12 -0.90 -5.06
CA HIS A 39 11.36 -0.43 -4.48
C HIS A 39 12.48 -0.40 -5.51
N LEU A 40 13.26 0.67 -5.53
CA LEU A 40 14.45 0.78 -6.36
C LEU A 40 15.64 0.15 -5.62
N LEU A 41 16.24 -0.86 -6.23
CA LEU A 41 17.41 -1.55 -5.69
C LEU A 41 18.70 -0.77 -6.02
N SER A 42 19.77 -1.01 -5.27
CA SER A 42 21.05 -0.28 -5.38
C SER A 42 21.73 -0.40 -6.74
N ASP A 43 21.42 -1.45 -7.51
CA ASP A 43 21.94 -1.65 -8.89
C ASP A 43 21.03 -1.04 -9.96
N GLY A 44 19.98 -0.33 -9.57
CA GLY A 44 19.00 0.28 -10.47
C GLY A 44 17.90 -0.65 -10.97
N ALA A 45 17.86 -1.90 -10.50
CA ALA A 45 16.74 -2.80 -10.76
C ALA A 45 15.52 -2.38 -9.89
N LEU A 46 14.31 -2.73 -10.34
CA LEU A 46 13.09 -2.57 -9.57
C LEU A 46 12.71 -3.89 -8.91
N ALA A 47 12.39 -3.86 -7.62
CA ALA A 47 11.67 -4.93 -6.94
C ALA A 47 10.20 -4.54 -6.76
N CYS A 48 9.30 -5.46 -7.03
CA CYS A 48 7.89 -5.35 -6.66
C CYS A 48 7.56 -6.46 -5.67
N ALA A 49 7.11 -6.11 -4.48
CA ALA A 49 6.62 -7.05 -3.48
C ALA A 49 5.09 -6.95 -3.38
N TRP A 50 4.43 -8.06 -3.08
CA TRP A 50 2.98 -8.14 -2.85
C TRP A 50 2.66 -9.33 -1.94
N PHE A 51 1.44 -9.45 -1.49
CA PHE A 51 1.00 -10.69 -0.87
C PHE A 51 0.08 -11.50 -1.79
N GLY A 52 0.16 -12.82 -1.69
CA GLY A 52 -0.64 -13.74 -2.50
C GLY A 52 -0.96 -15.03 -1.78
N GLY A 53 -2.04 -15.67 -2.19
CA GLY A 53 -2.55 -16.94 -1.68
C GLY A 53 -3.93 -17.26 -2.25
N THR A 54 -4.78 -17.98 -1.49
CA THR A 54 -6.14 -18.33 -1.95
C THR A 54 -7.16 -17.26 -1.64
N LEU A 55 -7.15 -16.71 -0.41
CA LEU A 55 -8.08 -15.67 0.03
C LEU A 55 -7.40 -14.80 1.09
N GLU A 56 -7.50 -13.47 0.95
CA GLU A 56 -6.97 -12.52 1.96
C GLU A 56 -7.48 -12.86 3.37
N GLY A 57 -6.57 -12.90 4.35
CA GLY A 57 -6.88 -13.26 5.73
C GLY A 57 -6.69 -14.73 6.07
N LYS A 58 -6.52 -15.63 5.09
CA LYS A 58 -6.16 -17.03 5.36
C LYS A 58 -4.66 -17.19 5.58
N SER A 59 -4.30 -18.27 6.29
CA SER A 59 -2.89 -18.54 6.66
C SER A 59 -2.01 -19.03 5.50
N ASP A 60 -2.56 -19.23 4.30
CA ASP A 60 -1.76 -19.51 3.10
C ASP A 60 -1.29 -18.24 2.38
N ILE A 61 -1.69 -17.07 2.87
CA ILE A 61 -1.21 -15.77 2.37
C ILE A 61 0.25 -15.58 2.80
N SER A 62 1.11 -15.36 1.81
CA SER A 62 2.55 -15.16 1.97
C SER A 62 3.02 -13.94 1.17
N ILE A 63 4.18 -13.40 1.50
CA ILE A 63 4.81 -12.32 0.73
C ILE A 63 5.58 -12.91 -0.45
N PHE A 64 5.35 -12.35 -1.62
CA PHE A 64 6.07 -12.62 -2.86
C PHE A 64 6.76 -11.36 -3.35
N ALA A 65 7.83 -11.54 -4.13
CA ALA A 65 8.45 -10.45 -4.88
C ALA A 65 8.94 -10.93 -6.24
N SER A 66 9.07 -10.00 -7.16
CA SER A 66 9.69 -10.17 -8.47
C SER A 66 10.65 -9.00 -8.73
N VAL A 67 11.67 -9.21 -9.53
CA VAL A 67 12.66 -8.21 -9.90
C VAL A 67 12.60 -7.94 -11.40
N LEU A 68 12.58 -6.65 -11.77
CA LEU A 68 12.82 -6.17 -13.11
C LEU A 68 14.26 -5.61 -13.14
N PRO A 69 15.23 -6.31 -13.76
CA PRO A 69 16.57 -5.77 -13.89
C PRO A 69 16.58 -4.43 -14.63
N LYS A 70 17.58 -3.62 -14.35
CA LYS A 70 17.76 -2.36 -15.08
C LYS A 70 17.78 -2.63 -16.59
N ASP A 71 17.06 -1.83 -17.35
CA ASP A 71 16.92 -1.89 -18.80
C ASP A 71 16.29 -3.18 -19.35
N ALA A 72 15.81 -4.09 -18.48
CA ALA A 72 15.10 -5.28 -18.91
C ALA A 72 13.65 -4.94 -19.35
N THR A 73 13.10 -5.81 -20.19
CA THR A 73 11.74 -5.69 -20.71
C THR A 73 10.78 -6.73 -20.10
N GLN A 74 11.25 -7.48 -19.11
CA GLN A 74 10.44 -8.53 -18.49
C GLN A 74 10.80 -8.67 -17.00
N TRP A 75 9.75 -8.72 -16.18
CA TRP A 75 9.86 -9.08 -14.77
C TRP A 75 10.26 -10.54 -14.60
N GLY A 76 11.16 -10.79 -13.65
CA GLY A 76 11.63 -12.13 -13.31
C GLY A 76 10.53 -13.00 -12.69
N PRO A 77 10.82 -14.28 -12.43
CA PRO A 77 9.88 -15.18 -11.76
C PRO A 77 9.59 -14.70 -10.33
N PRO A 78 8.37 -14.96 -9.81
CA PRO A 78 8.03 -14.61 -8.44
C PRO A 78 8.76 -15.51 -7.45
N GLN A 79 9.21 -14.89 -6.36
CA GLN A 79 9.90 -15.58 -5.27
C GLN A 79 9.10 -15.36 -3.98
N ARG A 80 8.88 -16.42 -3.23
CA ARG A 80 8.22 -16.34 -1.93
C ARG A 80 9.23 -15.91 -0.86
N LEU A 81 8.97 -14.76 -0.24
CA LEU A 81 9.85 -14.16 0.76
C LEU A 81 9.43 -14.47 2.21
N SER A 82 8.22 -14.96 2.42
CA SER A 82 7.75 -15.32 3.75
C SER A 82 6.88 -16.58 3.72
N PHE A 83 6.81 -17.25 4.84
CA PHE A 83 5.91 -18.40 5.02
C PHE A 83 5.66 -18.65 6.51
N ASP A 84 4.40 -18.51 6.93
CA ASP A 84 3.95 -18.91 8.25
C ASP A 84 2.60 -19.65 8.11
N PRO A 85 2.55 -20.98 8.33
CA PRO A 85 1.33 -21.75 8.14
C PRO A 85 0.21 -21.41 9.13
N ALA A 86 0.51 -20.68 10.20
CA ALA A 86 -0.45 -20.28 11.22
C ALA A 86 -1.00 -18.84 11.02
N HIS A 87 -0.36 -18.03 10.18
CA HIS A 87 -0.68 -16.62 10.04
C HIS A 87 -0.87 -16.20 8.58
N SER A 88 -1.73 -15.21 8.36
CA SER A 88 -1.83 -14.48 7.10
C SER A 88 -0.79 -13.35 7.08
N GLU A 89 0.11 -13.39 6.10
CA GLU A 89 1.20 -12.42 5.97
C GLU A 89 0.89 -11.41 4.87
N GLN A 90 0.81 -10.11 5.22
CA GLN A 90 0.25 -9.08 4.34
C GLN A 90 1.10 -7.81 4.34
N ASN A 91 0.76 -6.88 3.42
CA ASN A 91 1.30 -5.52 3.36
C ASN A 91 2.83 -5.44 3.40
N PRO A 92 3.55 -5.99 2.40
CA PRO A 92 5.00 -5.87 2.35
C PRO A 92 5.45 -4.42 2.20
N VAL A 93 6.53 -4.09 2.88
CA VAL A 93 7.27 -2.83 2.76
C VAL A 93 8.74 -3.18 2.62
N LEU A 94 9.36 -2.72 1.54
CA LEU A 94 10.80 -2.85 1.32
C LEU A 94 11.50 -1.56 1.76
N PHE A 95 12.63 -1.69 2.42
CA PHE A 95 13.39 -0.56 2.93
C PHE A 95 14.89 -0.83 2.82
N THR A 96 15.61 0.03 2.10
CA THR A 96 17.08 0.04 2.10
C THR A 96 17.54 0.96 3.22
N ALA A 97 18.18 0.38 4.22
CA ALA A 97 18.74 1.11 5.34
C ALA A 97 19.98 1.94 4.92
N PRO A 98 20.39 2.96 5.70
CA PRO A 98 21.57 3.78 5.40
C PRO A 98 22.88 3.00 5.26
N ASP A 99 22.97 1.83 5.87
CA ASP A 99 24.13 0.92 5.76
C ASP A 99 24.10 0.02 4.50
N GLY A 100 23.07 0.19 3.65
CA GLY A 100 22.87 -0.55 2.40
C GLY A 100 22.14 -1.89 2.55
N ARG A 101 21.81 -2.35 3.76
CA ARG A 101 21.01 -3.56 3.95
C ARG A 101 19.57 -3.35 3.48
N LEU A 102 19.04 -4.34 2.79
CA LEU A 102 17.65 -4.35 2.34
C LEU A 102 16.78 -5.15 3.32
N TRP A 103 15.72 -4.52 3.78
CA TRP A 103 14.80 -5.09 4.75
C TRP A 103 13.41 -5.30 4.15
N LEU A 104 12.77 -6.39 4.53
CA LEU A 104 11.34 -6.64 4.37
C LEU A 104 10.67 -6.43 5.71
N PHE A 105 9.68 -5.54 5.75
CA PHE A 105 8.70 -5.48 6.82
C PHE A 105 7.36 -5.95 6.27
N HIS A 106 6.61 -6.69 7.06
CA HIS A 106 5.25 -7.10 6.68
C HIS A 106 4.39 -7.35 7.91
N THR A 107 3.08 -7.33 7.73
CA THR A 107 2.13 -7.69 8.79
C THR A 107 1.92 -9.19 8.82
N SER A 108 1.69 -9.73 10.01
CA SER A 108 1.41 -11.14 10.26
C SER A 108 0.28 -11.24 11.28
N GLN A 109 -0.82 -11.88 10.91
CA GLN A 109 -2.02 -11.96 11.74
C GLN A 109 -2.60 -13.38 11.76
N PRO A 110 -3.20 -13.83 12.87
CA PRO A 110 -4.06 -15.00 12.83
C PRO A 110 -5.20 -14.80 11.83
N SER A 111 -5.70 -15.88 11.26
CA SER A 111 -6.78 -15.82 10.27
C SER A 111 -7.97 -15.01 10.79
N GLY A 112 -8.40 -13.98 10.05
CA GLY A 112 -9.60 -13.19 10.33
C GLY A 112 -9.46 -12.06 11.36
N ASN A 113 -8.36 -11.98 12.14
CA ASN A 113 -8.25 -11.03 13.26
C ASN A 113 -7.19 -9.94 13.01
N GLN A 114 -7.62 -8.77 12.53
CA GLN A 114 -6.71 -7.65 12.31
C GLN A 114 -6.19 -7.01 13.61
N ASP A 115 -6.98 -7.00 14.67
CA ASP A 115 -6.61 -6.49 15.99
C ASP A 115 -5.54 -7.34 16.71
N GLU A 116 -5.28 -8.55 16.22
CA GLU A 116 -4.20 -9.44 16.69
C GLU A 116 -2.92 -9.33 15.85
N CYS A 117 -2.89 -8.49 14.83
CA CYS A 117 -1.77 -8.34 13.91
C CYS A 117 -0.49 -7.91 14.63
N ARG A 118 0.63 -8.42 14.14
CA ARG A 118 1.99 -8.03 14.53
C ARG A 118 2.83 -7.72 13.29
N ILE A 119 3.88 -6.94 13.46
CA ILE A 119 4.81 -6.61 12.38
C ILE A 119 6.02 -7.54 12.47
N ARG A 120 6.40 -8.15 11.35
CA ARG A 120 7.65 -8.91 11.19
C ARG A 120 8.65 -8.12 10.37
N MET A 121 9.93 -8.36 10.62
CA MET A 121 11.08 -7.78 9.94
C MET A 121 12.06 -8.89 9.59
N ALA A 122 12.56 -8.91 8.35
CA ALA A 122 13.57 -9.84 7.85
C ALA A 122 14.54 -9.13 6.92
N GLU A 123 15.82 -9.50 6.93
CA GLU A 123 16.78 -9.01 5.94
C GLU A 123 16.56 -9.74 4.61
N ILE A 124 16.55 -8.98 3.50
CA ILE A 124 16.57 -9.53 2.16
C ILE A 124 18.01 -9.59 1.68
N ARG A 125 18.41 -10.75 1.17
CA ARG A 125 19.70 -10.97 0.53
C ARG A 125 19.54 -11.17 -0.96
N ARG A 126 20.45 -10.61 -1.71
CA ARG A 126 20.55 -10.81 -3.15
C ARG A 126 21.73 -11.73 -3.45
N ASP A 127 21.53 -12.65 -4.38
CA ASP A 127 22.61 -13.47 -4.89
C ASP A 127 23.37 -12.68 -5.97
N ALA A 128 24.68 -12.50 -5.80
CA ALA A 128 25.50 -11.81 -6.79
C ALA A 128 25.59 -12.57 -8.12
N SER A 129 25.37 -13.88 -8.12
CA SER A 129 25.37 -14.73 -9.31
C SER A 129 24.02 -14.78 -10.05
N ASP A 130 22.93 -14.43 -9.35
CA ASP A 130 21.59 -14.33 -9.93
C ASP A 130 20.91 -13.01 -9.51
N PRO A 131 20.92 -12.00 -10.38
CA PRO A 131 20.35 -10.69 -10.08
C PRO A 131 18.83 -10.70 -9.86
N LEU A 132 18.15 -11.78 -10.23
CA LEU A 132 16.73 -11.98 -9.99
C LEU A 132 16.45 -12.59 -8.61
N ALA A 133 17.43 -13.28 -8.00
CA ALA A 133 17.22 -14.01 -6.77
C ALA A 133 17.13 -13.08 -5.54
N LEU A 134 16.07 -13.25 -4.79
CA LEU A 134 15.84 -12.65 -3.48
C LEU A 134 15.59 -13.76 -2.46
N THR A 135 16.31 -13.72 -1.35
CA THR A 135 16.09 -14.61 -0.22
C THR A 135 15.95 -13.80 1.06
N THR A 136 15.29 -14.34 2.06
CA THR A 136 15.13 -13.70 3.36
C THR A 136 15.85 -14.47 4.46
N THR A 137 16.36 -13.76 5.45
CA THR A 137 16.75 -14.36 6.71
C THR A 137 15.52 -14.81 7.50
N GLU A 138 15.70 -15.57 8.57
CA GLU A 138 14.63 -15.82 9.53
C GLU A 138 14.14 -14.48 10.10
N GLY A 139 12.85 -14.21 9.90
CA GLY A 139 12.24 -12.94 10.33
C GLY A 139 11.95 -12.95 11.83
N ARG A 140 11.96 -11.75 12.45
CA ARG A 140 11.56 -11.52 13.84
C ARG A 140 10.36 -10.60 13.94
N TYR A 141 9.58 -10.73 14.98
CA TYR A 141 8.53 -9.78 15.33
C TYR A 141 9.15 -8.54 15.97
N LEU A 142 8.62 -7.37 15.62
CA LEU A 142 8.95 -6.15 16.34
C LEU A 142 8.35 -6.19 17.74
N ASP A 143 9.04 -5.58 18.71
CA ASP A 143 8.54 -5.41 20.08
C ASP A 143 7.56 -4.24 20.14
N LEU A 144 6.41 -4.43 19.50
CA LEU A 144 5.29 -3.49 19.42
C LEU A 144 3.99 -4.18 19.83
N PRO A 145 3.01 -3.43 20.35
CA PRO A 145 1.70 -3.99 20.70
C PRO A 145 1.03 -4.69 19.52
N ARG A 146 0.10 -5.63 19.81
CA ARG A 146 -0.79 -6.21 18.81
C ARG A 146 -1.71 -5.15 18.18
N GLY A 147 -2.24 -5.44 17.02
CA GLY A 147 -3.06 -4.52 16.24
C GLY A 147 -2.25 -3.49 15.44
N CYS A 148 -0.92 -3.63 15.38
CA CYS A 148 -0.06 -2.77 14.58
C CYS A 148 0.03 -3.27 13.14
N PHE A 149 -0.32 -2.40 12.19
CA PHE A 149 -0.22 -2.62 10.75
C PHE A 149 0.70 -1.61 10.08
N ILE A 150 1.30 -1.99 8.95
CA ILE A 150 2.11 -1.12 8.11
C ILE A 150 1.57 -1.09 6.68
N ARG A 151 1.94 -0.03 5.93
CA ARG A 151 1.69 0.05 4.50
C ARG A 151 2.64 0.98 3.75
N ALA A 152 3.35 1.86 4.45
CA ALA A 152 4.25 2.85 3.88
C ALA A 152 5.70 2.61 4.30
N PRO A 153 6.70 3.10 3.53
CA PRO A 153 8.11 2.91 3.84
C PRO A 153 8.50 3.70 5.08
N LEU A 154 9.61 3.27 5.67
CA LEU A 154 10.25 3.98 6.75
C LEU A 154 10.82 5.32 6.24
N VAL A 155 10.85 6.29 7.15
CA VAL A 155 11.60 7.54 6.98
C VAL A 155 12.76 7.54 7.95
N VAL A 156 13.96 7.82 7.46
CA VAL A 156 15.14 8.01 8.31
C VAL A 156 15.27 9.49 8.62
N ARG A 157 15.28 9.84 9.91
CA ARG A 157 15.47 11.22 10.38
C ARG A 157 16.94 11.64 10.28
N GLY A 158 17.19 12.94 10.37
CA GLY A 158 18.55 13.49 10.37
C GLY A 158 19.42 13.03 11.54
N ASP A 159 18.82 12.62 12.68
CA ASP A 159 19.51 12.00 13.82
C ASP A 159 19.77 10.49 13.65
N GLY A 160 19.39 9.90 12.51
CA GLY A 160 19.54 8.48 12.20
C GLY A 160 18.42 7.59 12.72
N ALA A 161 17.42 8.11 13.41
CA ALA A 161 16.27 7.35 13.88
C ALA A 161 15.41 6.86 12.70
N TRP A 162 14.91 5.63 12.79
CA TRP A 162 13.96 5.08 11.85
C TRP A 162 12.54 5.35 12.32
N MET A 163 11.73 5.93 11.46
CA MET A 163 10.30 6.13 11.67
C MET A 163 9.52 5.18 10.78
N LEU A 164 8.80 4.24 11.37
CA LEU A 164 7.92 3.30 10.69
C LEU A 164 6.47 3.77 10.83
N PRO A 165 5.81 4.20 9.73
CA PRO A 165 4.40 4.55 9.77
C PRO A 165 3.55 3.34 10.11
N ILE A 166 2.74 3.46 11.15
CA ILE A 166 1.89 2.40 11.69
C ILE A 166 0.45 2.90 11.74
N PHE A 167 -0.51 2.03 11.55
CA PHE A 167 -1.86 2.24 12.04
C PHE A 167 -2.24 1.15 13.02
N ARG A 168 -3.06 1.52 14.00
CA ARG A 168 -3.52 0.67 15.06
C ARG A 168 -4.95 0.21 14.79
N CYS A 169 -5.15 -1.11 14.73
CA CYS A 169 -6.46 -1.72 14.87
C CYS A 169 -6.76 -1.84 16.36
N VAL A 170 -7.47 -0.85 16.90
CA VAL A 170 -7.69 -0.74 18.35
C VAL A 170 -8.80 -1.67 18.80
N GLN A 171 -8.43 -2.65 19.62
CA GLN A 171 -9.38 -3.58 20.23
C GLN A 171 -10.11 -2.94 21.41
N ARG A 172 -11.42 -3.13 21.47
CA ARG A 172 -12.26 -2.78 22.62
C ARG A 172 -12.57 -4.03 23.42
N PRO A 173 -12.37 -4.05 24.74
CA PRO A 173 -12.61 -5.23 25.57
C PRO A 173 -14.03 -5.77 25.40
N GLY A 174 -14.15 -7.07 25.11
CA GLY A 174 -15.43 -7.76 24.94
C GLY A 174 -16.20 -7.43 23.65
N GLN A 175 -15.62 -6.65 22.75
CA GLN A 175 -16.22 -6.26 21.47
C GLN A 175 -15.36 -6.77 20.30
N LYS A 176 -15.99 -7.00 19.16
CA LYS A 176 -15.35 -7.35 17.91
C LYS A 176 -14.79 -6.09 17.26
N TRP A 177 -13.58 -6.16 16.76
CA TRP A 177 -12.99 -5.07 16.02
C TRP A 177 -13.79 -4.78 14.73
N ASN A 178 -14.05 -3.52 14.46
CA ASN A 178 -14.74 -3.06 13.25
C ASN A 178 -14.09 -1.83 12.60
N GLY A 179 -12.96 -1.35 13.15
CA GLY A 179 -12.24 -0.19 12.66
C GLY A 179 -12.67 1.16 13.24
N SER A 180 -13.67 1.20 14.13
CA SER A 180 -14.24 2.45 14.63
C SER A 180 -13.28 3.27 15.51
N HIS A 181 -12.28 2.62 16.10
CA HIS A 181 -11.30 3.26 16.98
C HIS A 181 -9.87 3.26 16.42
N ASP A 182 -9.72 2.92 15.17
CA ASP A 182 -8.39 2.85 14.54
C ASP A 182 -7.73 4.23 14.51
N THR A 183 -6.43 4.26 14.82
CA THR A 183 -5.60 5.46 14.88
C THR A 183 -4.35 5.31 14.04
N ALA A 184 -3.70 6.43 13.71
CA ALA A 184 -2.35 6.44 13.19
C ALA A 184 -1.33 6.48 14.34
N ALA A 185 -0.18 5.85 14.12
CA ALA A 185 0.95 5.83 15.04
C ALA A 185 2.27 5.77 14.26
N ILE A 186 3.38 5.95 14.95
CA ILE A 186 4.72 5.82 14.40
C ILE A 186 5.53 4.92 15.33
N GLY A 187 6.16 3.89 14.77
CA GLY A 187 7.20 3.13 15.43
C GLY A 187 8.53 3.86 15.30
N ILE A 188 9.20 4.18 16.41
CA ILE A 188 10.51 4.82 16.43
C ILE A 188 11.56 3.82 16.88
N SER A 189 12.63 3.69 16.09
CA SER A 189 13.84 2.96 16.47
C SER A 189 15.04 3.88 16.43
N LEU A 190 15.83 3.89 17.52
CA LEU A 190 17.07 4.65 17.64
C LEU A 190 18.33 3.80 17.43
N ASP A 191 18.16 2.51 17.21
CA ASP A 191 19.19 1.47 17.13
C ASP A 191 19.10 0.62 15.87
N GLN A 192 18.68 1.23 14.76
CA GLN A 192 18.59 0.61 13.43
C GLN A 192 17.65 -0.61 13.37
N GLY A 193 16.54 -0.51 14.11
CA GLY A 193 15.47 -1.52 14.08
C GLY A 193 15.59 -2.61 15.14
N GLU A 194 16.57 -2.55 16.06
CA GLU A 194 16.69 -3.54 17.13
C GLU A 194 15.57 -3.42 18.16
N THR A 195 15.29 -2.20 18.61
CA THR A 195 14.18 -1.91 19.53
C THR A 195 13.25 -0.84 18.96
N TRP A 196 11.99 -0.86 19.39
CA TRP A 196 10.96 0.03 18.88
C TRP A 196 10.12 0.63 20.00
N GLN A 197 9.80 1.91 19.86
CA GLN A 197 8.84 2.62 20.69
C GLN A 197 7.67 3.05 19.82
N LEU A 198 6.44 2.98 20.35
CA LEU A 198 5.24 3.40 19.63
C LEU A 198 4.79 4.77 20.10
N GLU A 199 4.60 5.68 19.17
CA GLU A 199 4.07 7.03 19.39
C GLU A 199 2.73 7.16 18.64
N GLU A 200 1.64 7.36 19.36
CA GLU A 200 0.31 7.57 18.79
C GLU A 200 0.19 9.00 18.26
N LEU A 201 -0.39 9.15 17.06
CA LEU A 201 -0.75 10.47 16.55
C LEU A 201 -2.05 10.95 17.19
N GLU A 202 -1.99 12.10 17.85
CA GLU A 202 -3.16 12.73 18.45
C GLU A 202 -4.25 13.04 17.40
N ARG A 203 -5.52 12.88 17.77
CA ARG A 203 -6.69 13.20 16.95
C ARG A 203 -6.73 12.48 15.58
N SER A 204 -6.10 11.34 15.46
CA SER A 204 -5.98 10.57 14.23
C SER A 204 -7.03 9.47 14.07
N ILE A 205 -8.10 9.44 14.86
CA ILE A 205 -9.16 8.43 14.75
C ILE A 205 -9.68 8.34 13.31
N GLY A 206 -9.70 7.12 12.77
CA GLY A 206 -10.09 6.82 11.40
C GLY A 206 -9.02 7.12 10.34
N CYS A 207 -7.87 7.74 10.70
CA CYS A 207 -6.73 7.92 9.81
C CYS A 207 -5.82 6.70 9.87
N VAL A 208 -5.66 6.01 8.76
CA VAL A 208 -4.82 4.80 8.64
C VAL A 208 -3.97 4.85 7.37
N HIS A 209 -3.01 3.95 7.20
CA HIS A 209 -2.10 3.91 6.06
C HIS A 209 -1.40 5.26 5.83
N MET A 210 -0.80 5.81 6.91
CA MET A 210 0.00 7.02 6.81
C MET A 210 1.07 6.89 5.72
N SER A 211 1.08 7.81 4.77
CA SER A 211 2.07 7.91 3.69
C SER A 211 2.88 9.19 3.87
N PRO A 212 4.02 9.16 4.57
CA PRO A 212 4.85 10.34 4.81
C PRO A 212 5.65 10.72 3.57
N VAL A 213 5.80 12.03 3.37
CA VAL A 213 6.54 12.64 2.26
C VAL A 213 7.45 13.73 2.83
N SER A 214 8.76 13.62 2.58
CA SER A 214 9.71 14.65 2.95
C SER A 214 9.59 15.86 2.02
N LEU A 215 9.43 17.04 2.60
CA LEU A 215 9.41 18.31 1.88
C LEU A 215 10.79 19.00 1.87
N GLY A 216 11.77 18.44 2.55
CA GLY A 216 13.07 19.03 2.81
C GLY A 216 13.09 19.88 4.08
N ASP A 217 14.29 20.30 4.52
CA ASP A 217 14.52 21.16 5.68
C ASP A 217 13.82 20.69 6.97
N GLY A 218 13.79 19.37 7.20
CA GLY A 218 13.14 18.77 8.37
C GLY A 218 11.61 18.77 8.32
N ARG A 219 11.01 19.23 7.24
CA ARG A 219 9.55 19.28 7.07
C ARG A 219 9.04 18.00 6.43
N LEU A 220 7.94 17.47 6.96
CA LEU A 220 7.21 16.34 6.41
C LEU A 220 5.74 16.70 6.24
N THR A 221 5.12 16.15 5.23
CA THR A 221 3.66 15.99 5.15
C THR A 221 3.34 14.51 5.16
N ALA A 222 2.16 14.12 5.62
CA ALA A 222 1.69 12.76 5.49
C ALA A 222 0.21 12.73 5.11
N LEU A 223 -0.12 11.78 4.23
CA LEU A 223 -1.47 11.58 3.73
C LEU A 223 -2.04 10.28 4.28
N PHE A 224 -3.36 10.24 4.50
CA PHE A 224 -4.04 9.11 5.13
C PHE A 224 -5.21 8.60 4.31
N ARG A 225 -5.38 7.29 4.27
CA ARG A 225 -6.66 6.62 4.05
C ARG A 225 -7.59 6.90 5.23
N ARG A 226 -8.90 7.03 4.96
CA ARG A 226 -9.91 7.30 5.97
C ARG A 226 -10.90 6.15 6.13
N ARG A 227 -11.15 5.73 7.37
CA ARG A 227 -12.16 4.71 7.70
C ARG A 227 -13.58 5.15 7.32
N GLN A 228 -13.87 6.44 7.40
CA GLN A 228 -15.17 7.03 7.06
C GLN A 228 -15.44 7.10 5.54
N ALA A 229 -14.45 6.73 4.70
CA ALA A 229 -14.56 6.79 3.24
C ALA A 229 -15.06 8.15 2.72
N ASP A 230 -14.53 9.21 3.30
CA ASP A 230 -14.86 10.61 2.98
C ASP A 230 -13.78 11.24 2.09
N TRP A 231 -12.69 11.72 2.68
CA TRP A 231 -11.58 12.39 2.03
C TRP A 231 -10.25 11.73 2.38
N VAL A 232 -9.23 11.95 1.56
CA VAL A 232 -7.84 11.76 1.99
C VAL A 232 -7.56 12.82 3.05
N TYR A 233 -7.03 12.41 4.21
CA TYR A 233 -6.61 13.35 5.26
C TYR A 233 -5.11 13.60 5.18
N ARG A 234 -4.70 14.75 5.67
CA ARG A 234 -3.32 15.24 5.65
C ARG A 234 -2.92 15.73 7.04
N THR A 235 -1.67 15.54 7.40
CA THR A 235 -1.00 16.15 8.55
C THR A 235 0.37 16.66 8.14
N GLU A 236 0.99 17.52 8.94
CA GLU A 236 2.35 17.98 8.72
C GLU A 236 3.18 18.01 10.00
N SER A 237 4.48 17.85 9.83
CA SER A 237 5.50 18.00 10.85
C SER A 237 6.53 19.02 10.38
N LEU A 238 7.02 19.85 11.33
CA LEU A 238 8.05 20.85 11.10
C LEU A 238 9.39 20.49 11.78
N ASP A 239 9.46 19.32 12.39
CA ASP A 239 10.55 18.87 13.26
C ASP A 239 10.98 17.42 12.99
N GLU A 240 11.04 17.05 11.71
CA GLU A 240 11.44 15.71 11.24
C GLU A 240 10.52 14.59 11.75
N GLY A 241 9.24 14.88 11.99
CA GLY A 241 8.26 13.87 12.43
C GLY A 241 8.24 13.62 13.93
N ARG A 242 8.83 14.51 14.75
CA ARG A 242 8.74 14.42 16.22
C ARG A 242 7.38 14.87 16.73
N THR A 243 6.80 15.88 16.09
CA THR A 243 5.42 16.31 16.36
C THR A 243 4.64 16.48 15.08
N TRP A 244 3.33 16.29 15.16
CA TRP A 244 2.44 16.33 14.02
C TRP A 244 1.21 17.20 14.30
N SER A 245 0.77 17.95 13.29
CA SER A 245 -0.50 18.68 13.37
C SER A 245 -1.68 17.71 13.44
N ALA A 246 -2.85 18.18 13.86
CA ALA A 246 -4.06 17.40 13.72
C ALA A 246 -4.34 17.09 12.25
N PRO A 247 -4.71 15.85 11.90
CA PRO A 247 -5.11 15.54 10.52
C PRO A 247 -6.32 16.35 10.06
N GLU A 248 -6.26 16.88 8.85
CA GLU A 248 -7.32 17.65 8.18
C GLU A 248 -7.65 17.09 6.79
N ALA A 249 -8.84 17.31 6.29
CA ALA A 249 -9.26 16.83 4.98
C ALA A 249 -8.52 17.58 3.85
N SER A 250 -8.06 16.86 2.84
CA SER A 250 -7.67 17.42 1.53
C SER A 250 -8.90 17.55 0.63
N ASP A 251 -8.69 17.93 -0.64
CA ASP A 251 -9.75 17.99 -1.66
C ASP A 251 -9.95 16.66 -2.44
N VAL A 252 -9.26 15.58 -2.07
CA VAL A 252 -9.33 14.31 -2.77
C VAL A 252 -10.26 13.33 -2.04
N PRO A 253 -11.32 12.82 -2.67
CA PRO A 253 -12.15 11.76 -2.08
C PRO A 253 -11.35 10.49 -1.78
N ASN A 254 -11.74 9.77 -0.73
CA ASN A 254 -11.16 8.48 -0.35
C ASN A 254 -12.25 7.44 -0.11
N ASN A 255 -11.99 6.22 -0.54
CA ASN A 255 -12.93 5.09 -0.49
C ASN A 255 -12.63 4.07 0.61
N ASN A 256 -11.93 4.47 1.66
CA ASN A 256 -11.39 3.55 2.66
C ASN A 256 -10.54 2.44 2.01
N SER A 257 -9.69 2.84 1.02
CA SER A 257 -8.65 2.00 0.43
C SER A 257 -7.29 2.69 0.53
N SER A 258 -6.22 1.93 0.38
CA SER A 258 -4.84 2.42 0.49
C SER A 258 -4.53 3.49 -0.55
N ILE A 259 -3.70 4.43 -0.15
CA ILE A 259 -3.06 5.45 -0.98
C ILE A 259 -1.55 5.32 -0.86
N ALA A 260 -0.80 5.91 -1.78
CA ALA A 260 0.63 6.11 -1.64
C ALA A 260 1.01 7.47 -2.22
N ALA A 261 1.99 8.14 -1.61
CA ALA A 261 2.46 9.44 -2.06
C ALA A 261 3.99 9.54 -1.96
N LEU A 262 4.57 10.35 -2.84
CA LEU A 262 5.98 10.75 -2.80
C LEU A 262 6.16 12.17 -3.30
N ARG A 263 7.34 12.74 -3.03
CA ARG A 263 7.79 13.98 -3.65
C ARG A 263 8.55 13.66 -4.94
N LEU A 264 8.12 14.24 -6.04
CA LEU A 264 8.81 14.17 -7.33
C LEU A 264 10.08 15.05 -7.31
N ALA A 265 11.00 14.77 -8.22
CA ALA A 265 12.24 15.52 -8.38
C ALA A 265 11.99 17.02 -8.67
N ASP A 266 10.87 17.37 -9.29
CA ASP A 266 10.45 18.75 -9.54
C ASP A 266 9.85 19.46 -8.32
N GLY A 267 9.72 18.77 -7.20
CA GLY A 267 9.22 19.28 -5.92
C GLY A 267 7.73 19.10 -5.68
N ARG A 268 6.95 18.71 -6.68
CA ARG A 268 5.51 18.41 -6.51
C ARG A 268 5.32 17.13 -5.70
N ILE A 269 4.18 16.99 -5.05
CA ILE A 269 3.75 15.73 -4.45
C ILE A 269 2.87 14.99 -5.44
N ALA A 270 3.22 13.75 -5.73
CA ALA A 270 2.39 12.82 -6.46
C ALA A 270 1.74 11.83 -5.48
N MET A 271 0.43 11.66 -5.58
CA MET A 271 -0.35 10.69 -4.82
C MET A 271 -1.14 9.80 -5.76
N ILE A 272 -1.02 8.47 -5.59
CA ILE A 272 -1.83 7.50 -6.31
C ILE A 272 -2.92 6.93 -5.40
N CYS A 273 -4.18 6.95 -5.85
CA CYS A 273 -5.33 6.56 -5.05
C CYS A 273 -6.53 6.15 -5.91
N ASN A 274 -7.62 5.77 -5.25
CA ASN A 274 -8.95 5.69 -5.85
C ASN A 274 -9.75 6.93 -5.39
N PRO A 275 -9.88 7.98 -6.20
CA PRO A 275 -10.51 9.24 -5.78
C PRO A 275 -12.05 9.16 -5.84
N VAL A 276 -12.62 8.29 -5.03
CA VAL A 276 -14.06 8.02 -4.88
C VAL A 276 -14.38 7.97 -3.40
N SER A 277 -15.47 8.56 -2.95
CA SER A 277 -15.95 8.52 -1.57
C SER A 277 -17.23 7.70 -1.42
N ALA A 278 -17.64 7.49 -0.18
CA ALA A 278 -18.93 6.86 0.13
C ALA A 278 -20.13 7.69 -0.36
N ALA A 279 -19.95 9.00 -0.54
CA ALA A 279 -20.98 9.90 -1.06
C ALA A 279 -21.17 9.77 -2.58
N ASP A 280 -20.12 9.33 -3.31
CA ASP A 280 -20.17 9.21 -4.77
C ASP A 280 -20.92 7.98 -5.27
N THR A 281 -21.14 6.98 -4.40
CA THR A 281 -21.83 5.74 -4.76
C THR A 281 -22.59 5.17 -3.57
N ALA A 282 -23.82 4.71 -3.81
CA ALA A 282 -24.61 3.97 -2.83
C ALA A 282 -24.27 2.46 -2.82
N GLU A 283 -23.65 1.97 -3.89
CA GLU A 283 -23.25 0.57 -3.99
C GLU A 283 -22.14 0.24 -2.98
N ARG A 284 -22.28 -0.91 -2.31
CA ARG A 284 -21.29 -1.45 -1.37
C ARG A 284 -20.95 -2.88 -1.75
N ARG A 285 -19.67 -3.21 -1.71
CA ARG A 285 -19.20 -4.59 -1.78
C ARG A 285 -19.49 -5.27 -0.45
N THR A 286 -19.76 -6.56 -0.45
CA THR A 286 -19.77 -7.35 0.80
C THR A 286 -18.40 -7.31 1.47
N SER A 287 -18.37 -7.53 2.78
CA SER A 287 -17.11 -7.58 3.52
C SER A 287 -16.29 -8.79 3.09
N LEU A 288 -14.98 -8.60 2.99
CA LEU A 288 -14.03 -9.69 2.76
C LEU A 288 -14.13 -10.78 3.83
N TYR A 289 -14.41 -10.38 5.08
CA TYR A 289 -14.50 -11.29 6.23
C TYR A 289 -15.77 -12.12 6.21
N ASP A 290 -16.83 -11.71 5.53
CA ASP A 290 -18.03 -12.53 5.31
C ASP A 290 -17.71 -13.81 4.53
N GLU A 291 -16.68 -13.77 3.66
CA GLU A 291 -16.21 -14.94 2.90
C GLU A 291 -15.35 -15.90 3.75
N ILE A 292 -14.75 -15.43 4.85
CA ILE A 292 -13.91 -16.25 5.73
C ILE A 292 -14.75 -17.03 6.74
N GLY A 293 -15.99 -16.63 6.95
CA GLY A 293 -16.90 -17.24 7.93
C GLY A 293 -16.47 -16.92 9.37
N GLU A 294 -16.67 -15.71 9.81
CA GLU A 294 -16.35 -15.29 11.18
C GLU A 294 -17.20 -16.03 12.20
N ASN A 295 -16.56 -16.84 13.04
CA ASN A 295 -17.18 -17.45 14.22
C ASN A 295 -17.11 -16.56 15.47
N ASP A 296 -16.85 -15.26 15.31
CA ASP A 296 -16.78 -14.32 16.44
C ASP A 296 -18.19 -13.84 16.83
N SER A 297 -18.70 -14.34 17.94
CA SER A 297 -20.04 -14.02 18.47
C SER A 297 -20.08 -12.75 19.31
N ARG A 298 -18.94 -12.05 19.49
CA ARG A 298 -18.91 -10.78 20.23
C ARG A 298 -19.69 -9.71 19.47
N PRO A 299 -20.33 -8.74 20.15
CA PRO A 299 -20.94 -7.61 19.47
C PRO A 299 -19.87 -6.73 18.81
N ASP A 300 -20.22 -6.04 17.74
CA ASP A 300 -19.37 -5.04 17.11
C ASP A 300 -18.96 -3.94 18.09
N ALA A 301 -17.77 -3.37 17.91
CA ALA A 301 -17.31 -2.26 18.73
C ALA A 301 -18.25 -1.06 18.60
N ASP A 302 -18.67 -0.52 19.77
CA ASP A 302 -19.46 0.72 19.83
C ASP A 302 -18.63 1.89 19.27
N PRO A 303 -19.11 2.63 18.27
CA PRO A 303 -18.38 3.75 17.67
C PRO A 303 -18.32 5.00 18.55
N THR A 304 -18.97 5.00 19.72
CA THR A 304 -18.95 6.15 20.65
C THR A 304 -17.52 6.51 21.07
N GLY A 305 -17.13 7.75 20.83
CA GLY A 305 -15.76 8.23 21.02
C GLY A 305 -14.77 7.83 19.90
N GLY A 306 -15.26 7.20 18.84
CA GLY A 306 -14.51 6.80 17.65
C GLY A 306 -15.10 7.41 16.38
N CYS A 307 -15.13 6.62 15.31
CA CYS A 307 -15.74 6.98 14.03
C CYS A 307 -16.67 5.86 13.55
N VAL A 308 -17.48 6.12 12.53
CA VAL A 308 -18.26 5.10 11.83
C VAL A 308 -17.52 4.68 10.58
N PRO A 309 -16.87 3.51 10.55
CA PRO A 309 -16.18 3.05 9.35
C PRO A 309 -17.17 2.71 8.24
N ILE A 310 -16.83 3.10 7.02
CA ILE A 310 -17.59 2.75 5.82
C ILE A 310 -16.73 1.82 4.97
N TRP A 311 -17.19 0.57 4.84
CA TRP A 311 -16.55 -0.47 4.07
C TRP A 311 -17.23 -0.67 2.71
N GLY A 312 -16.57 -1.38 1.82
CA GLY A 312 -17.16 -1.83 0.56
C GLY A 312 -17.34 -0.74 -0.51
N VAL A 313 -16.85 0.47 -0.32
CA VAL A 313 -16.88 1.51 -1.37
C VAL A 313 -16.05 1.04 -2.57
N ARG A 314 -16.52 1.36 -3.80
CA ARG A 314 -15.88 1.00 -5.06
C ARG A 314 -14.39 1.33 -5.07
N ARG A 315 -13.54 0.40 -5.51
CA ARG A 315 -12.09 0.55 -5.63
C ARG A 315 -11.63 0.71 -7.09
N ALA A 316 -12.27 1.60 -7.79
CA ALA A 316 -11.96 2.06 -9.14
C ALA A 316 -12.57 3.45 -9.36
N PRO A 317 -11.97 4.33 -10.20
CA PRO A 317 -10.72 4.15 -10.94
C PRO A 317 -9.46 4.28 -10.08
N VAL A 318 -8.28 4.06 -10.67
CA VAL A 318 -6.98 4.50 -10.15
C VAL A 318 -6.62 5.82 -10.82
N ALA A 319 -6.24 6.80 -10.02
CA ALA A 319 -5.77 8.10 -10.50
C ALA A 319 -4.45 8.50 -9.83
N LEU A 320 -3.65 9.28 -10.55
CA LEU A 320 -2.47 9.96 -10.06
C LEU A 320 -2.82 11.43 -9.88
N CYS A 321 -2.69 11.93 -8.65
CA CYS A 321 -3.04 13.27 -8.25
C CYS A 321 -1.77 14.07 -7.95
N LEU A 322 -1.67 15.32 -8.41
CA LEU A 322 -0.50 16.17 -8.22
C LEU A 322 -0.85 17.39 -7.37
N SER A 323 0.05 17.73 -6.46
CA SER A 323 -0.04 18.88 -5.56
C SER A 323 1.24 19.71 -5.62
N GLU A 324 1.09 21.04 -5.62
CA GLU A 324 2.17 22.03 -5.55
C GLU A 324 2.24 22.74 -4.19
N ASP A 325 1.28 22.50 -3.30
CA ASP A 325 1.08 23.21 -2.04
C ASP A 325 1.35 22.34 -0.79
N GLY A 326 2.18 21.29 -0.94
CA GLY A 326 2.52 20.38 0.15
C GLY A 326 1.42 19.37 0.50
N GLY A 327 0.57 19.02 -0.47
CA GLY A 327 -0.49 18.01 -0.31
C GLY A 327 -1.79 18.55 0.29
N LYS A 328 -2.00 19.86 0.29
CA LYS A 328 -3.27 20.48 0.73
C LYS A 328 -4.35 20.32 -0.32
N THR A 329 -4.00 20.60 -1.58
CA THR A 329 -4.89 20.44 -2.73
C THR A 329 -4.21 19.68 -3.86
N PHE A 330 -5.02 18.99 -4.68
CA PHE A 330 -4.56 18.20 -5.83
C PHE A 330 -5.38 18.58 -7.07
N PRO A 331 -5.07 19.74 -7.69
CA PRO A 331 -5.84 20.25 -8.83
C PRO A 331 -5.67 19.39 -10.11
N VAL A 332 -4.58 18.66 -10.23
CA VAL A 332 -4.33 17.78 -11.38
C VAL A 332 -4.62 16.33 -10.96
N ARG A 333 -5.52 15.68 -11.68
CA ARG A 333 -5.91 14.27 -11.46
C ARG A 333 -5.90 13.53 -12.77
N LEU A 334 -4.92 12.64 -12.96
CA LEU A 334 -4.73 11.88 -14.18
C LEU A 334 -5.29 10.48 -14.01
N LEU A 335 -6.20 10.09 -14.89
CA LEU A 335 -6.72 8.73 -14.91
C LEU A 335 -5.63 7.75 -15.33
N ILE A 336 -5.31 6.80 -14.47
CA ILE A 336 -4.35 5.73 -14.75
C ILE A 336 -5.06 4.49 -15.27
N GLU A 337 -6.17 4.08 -14.63
CA GLU A 337 -6.87 2.86 -14.99
C GLU A 337 -8.35 2.89 -14.55
N ASP A 338 -9.24 2.52 -15.45
CA ASP A 338 -10.67 2.22 -15.17
C ASP A 338 -11.19 1.14 -16.15
N GLY A 339 -10.26 0.29 -16.63
CA GLY A 339 -10.58 -0.76 -17.60
C GLY A 339 -11.59 -1.78 -17.09
N PRO A 340 -12.17 -2.57 -18.00
CA PRO A 340 -13.13 -3.62 -17.65
C PRO A 340 -12.44 -4.77 -16.91
N GLY A 341 -13.20 -5.44 -16.06
CA GLY A 341 -12.77 -6.63 -15.33
C GLY A 341 -13.62 -6.83 -14.09
N THR A 342 -13.43 -7.98 -13.45
CA THR A 342 -14.16 -8.38 -12.26
C THR A 342 -13.20 -8.86 -11.19
N CYS A 343 -13.36 -8.35 -9.97
CA CYS A 343 -12.61 -8.80 -8.80
C CYS A 343 -12.83 -10.29 -8.56
N LEU A 344 -11.80 -10.99 -8.10
CA LEU A 344 -11.87 -12.43 -7.80
C LEU A 344 -12.69 -12.72 -6.55
N SER A 345 -12.73 -11.79 -5.60
CA SER A 345 -13.42 -11.91 -4.32
C SER A 345 -14.26 -10.67 -4.03
N ASN A 346 -14.96 -10.65 -2.91
CA ASN A 346 -15.81 -9.55 -2.50
C ASN A 346 -16.92 -9.25 -3.53
N ASP A 347 -17.83 -10.17 -3.68
CA ASP A 347 -19.03 -9.96 -4.47
C ASP A 347 -18.81 -9.90 -5.99
N SER A 348 -17.86 -10.69 -6.46
CA SER A 348 -17.63 -10.85 -7.89
C SER A 348 -18.69 -11.70 -8.61
N THR A 349 -19.66 -12.23 -7.88
CA THR A 349 -20.69 -13.14 -8.45
C THR A 349 -21.61 -12.46 -9.44
N ASP A 350 -21.87 -11.15 -9.30
CA ASP A 350 -22.70 -10.37 -10.22
C ASP A 350 -21.89 -9.73 -11.37
N GLY A 351 -20.58 -9.90 -11.40
CA GLY A 351 -19.68 -9.37 -12.42
C GLY A 351 -19.50 -7.86 -12.41
N ARG A 352 -19.95 -7.15 -11.38
CA ARG A 352 -19.94 -5.67 -11.32
C ARG A 352 -18.77 -5.10 -10.53
N ASN A 353 -18.19 -5.87 -9.60
CA ASN A 353 -17.15 -5.38 -8.73
C ASN A 353 -15.80 -5.25 -9.46
N LYS A 354 -15.41 -4.02 -9.77
CA LYS A 354 -14.06 -3.70 -10.23
C LYS A 354 -13.16 -3.39 -9.02
N GLU A 355 -11.95 -3.90 -9.03
CA GLU A 355 -10.96 -3.54 -8.03
C GLU A 355 -9.59 -3.28 -8.65
N MET A 356 -9.14 -2.05 -8.55
CA MET A 356 -7.78 -1.59 -8.86
C MET A 356 -7.32 -0.80 -7.66
N SER A 357 -6.70 -1.48 -6.69
CA SER A 357 -6.52 -0.92 -5.36
C SER A 357 -5.12 -1.12 -4.81
N TYR A 358 -4.88 -0.56 -3.64
CA TYR A 358 -3.60 -0.65 -2.95
C TYR A 358 -2.43 -0.29 -3.87
N PRO A 359 -2.51 0.89 -4.50
CA PRO A 359 -1.49 1.31 -5.44
C PRO A 359 -0.21 1.71 -4.72
N TRP A 360 0.88 1.68 -5.48
CA TRP A 360 2.18 2.19 -5.10
C TRP A 360 2.80 2.98 -6.25
N LEU A 361 3.66 3.95 -5.93
CA LEU A 361 4.39 4.73 -6.92
C LEU A 361 5.85 4.93 -6.52
N LEU A 362 6.70 5.11 -7.53
CA LEU A 362 8.11 5.39 -7.43
C LEU A 362 8.53 6.26 -8.63
N GLU A 363 9.37 7.26 -8.42
CA GLU A 363 10.04 7.99 -9.50
C GLU A 363 11.44 7.40 -9.69
N GLY A 364 11.76 7.01 -10.93
CA GLY A 364 13.06 6.50 -11.30
C GLY A 364 14.10 7.63 -11.48
N PRO A 365 15.39 7.30 -11.46
CA PRO A 365 16.47 8.29 -11.68
C PRO A 365 16.41 8.96 -13.06
N ASP A 366 15.74 8.34 -14.01
CA ASP A 366 15.48 8.85 -15.36
C ASP A 366 14.26 9.78 -15.44
N GLY A 367 13.57 10.04 -14.32
CA GLY A 367 12.34 10.81 -14.26
C GLY A 367 11.10 10.06 -14.75
N ALA A 368 11.21 8.77 -15.05
CA ALA A 368 10.02 7.94 -15.28
C ALA A 368 9.29 7.65 -13.98
N VAL A 369 7.96 7.60 -14.04
CA VAL A 369 7.14 7.21 -12.91
C VAL A 369 6.70 5.76 -13.06
N HIS A 370 6.97 4.97 -12.05
CA HIS A 370 6.65 3.57 -11.95
C HIS A 370 5.47 3.41 -10.99
N LEU A 371 4.42 2.73 -11.43
CA LEU A 371 3.22 2.47 -10.66
C LEU A 371 3.00 0.97 -10.57
N ALA A 372 2.48 0.51 -9.43
CA ALA A 372 2.00 -0.87 -9.32
C ALA A 372 0.73 -0.89 -8.47
N TYR A 373 -0.23 -1.73 -8.81
CA TYR A 373 -1.49 -1.85 -8.08
C TYR A 373 -2.10 -3.23 -8.25
N THR A 374 -2.96 -3.58 -7.32
CA THR A 374 -3.82 -4.76 -7.41
C THR A 374 -4.76 -4.63 -8.59
N TYR A 375 -4.75 -5.60 -9.48
CA TYR A 375 -5.62 -5.67 -10.63
C TYR A 375 -6.64 -6.80 -10.47
N HIS A 376 -7.86 -6.43 -10.06
CA HIS A 376 -8.98 -7.33 -9.77
C HIS A 376 -8.67 -8.47 -8.80
N ARG A 377 -7.72 -8.27 -7.88
CA ARG A 377 -7.15 -9.28 -6.96
C ARG A 377 -6.54 -10.50 -7.64
N ARG A 378 -6.56 -10.56 -8.97
CA ARG A 378 -6.01 -11.66 -9.78
C ARG A 378 -4.53 -11.49 -10.04
N ALA A 379 -4.09 -10.26 -10.29
CA ALA A 379 -2.71 -9.92 -10.64
C ALA A 379 -2.25 -8.64 -9.95
N ILE A 380 -0.94 -8.43 -9.96
CA ILE A 380 -0.35 -7.11 -9.79
C ILE A 380 -0.09 -6.54 -11.18
N LYS A 381 -0.63 -5.34 -11.45
CA LYS A 381 -0.36 -4.60 -12.68
C LYS A 381 0.71 -3.55 -12.41
N TYR A 382 1.74 -3.57 -13.23
CA TYR A 382 2.80 -2.57 -13.27
C TYR A 382 2.60 -1.65 -14.47
N VAL A 383 2.86 -0.36 -14.27
CA VAL A 383 2.81 0.68 -15.31
C VAL A 383 4.07 1.54 -15.19
N ARG A 384 4.75 1.78 -16.31
CA ARG A 384 5.82 2.78 -16.43
C ARG A 384 5.35 3.92 -17.32
N LEU A 385 5.40 5.13 -16.79
CA LEU A 385 5.17 6.37 -17.52
C LEU A 385 6.53 7.01 -17.84
N ALA A 386 6.79 7.28 -19.10
CA ALA A 386 8.04 7.91 -19.53
C ALA A 386 8.15 9.36 -19.00
N PRO A 387 9.36 9.93 -18.89
CA PRO A 387 9.54 11.33 -18.52
C PRO A 387 8.65 12.26 -19.35
N GLY A 388 8.08 13.30 -18.73
CA GLY A 388 7.11 14.21 -19.37
C GLY A 388 5.69 13.63 -19.49
N TRP A 389 5.40 12.56 -18.77
CA TRP A 389 4.08 11.89 -18.74
C TRP A 389 2.92 12.81 -18.37
N ASP A 390 3.15 13.82 -17.55
CA ASP A 390 2.16 14.78 -17.08
C ASP A 390 1.77 15.83 -18.15
N HIS A 391 2.56 15.96 -19.20
CA HIS A 391 2.27 16.86 -20.33
C HIS A 391 1.46 16.18 -21.44
N ALA A 392 1.48 14.85 -21.53
CA ALA A 392 0.85 14.10 -22.61
C ALA A 392 -0.68 14.00 -22.49
N ASP A 393 -1.23 14.09 -21.28
CA ASP A 393 -2.65 13.84 -21.00
C ASP A 393 -3.53 15.11 -20.87
N GLN A 394 -2.95 16.31 -20.94
CA GLN A 394 -3.72 17.56 -20.92
C GLN A 394 -4.53 17.81 -22.22
N ARG A 395 -4.50 16.92 -23.18
CA ARG A 395 -5.16 17.06 -24.49
C ARG A 395 -6.43 16.21 -24.65
N ARG A 396 -6.99 15.63 -23.61
CA ARG A 396 -8.31 15.00 -23.69
C ARG A 396 -9.37 16.04 -23.37
N PRO A 397 -10.30 16.33 -24.31
CA PRO A 397 -11.43 17.22 -24.02
C PRO A 397 -12.31 16.57 -22.95
N SER A 398 -12.81 17.42 -22.06
CA SER A 398 -13.81 17.18 -21.01
C SER A 398 -15.07 16.50 -21.52
#